data_3eceb53006b7d24f64a54afcba68ba7f
#
_entry.id   3eceb53006b7d24f64a54afcba68ba7f
#
_cell.length_a   1.000
_cell.length_b   1.000
_cell.length_c   1.000
_cell.angle_alpha   90.00
_cell.angle_beta   90.00
_cell.angle_gamma   90.00
#
_symmetry.space_group_name_H-M   'P 1'
#
loop_
_entity.id
_entity.type
_entity.pdbx_description
1 polymer ?
#
loop_
_entity_poly.entity_id
_entity_poly.type
_entity_poly.pdbx_seq_one_letter_code
_entity_poly.pdbx_strand_id
1 'polypeptide(L)'
;PQWKNTVIVFVPDHLGSYPEHIGNLEIARYQIPLLMVGGAVREPGRVDVYGSQQDIAATLLAQLSLPHGEFTFSKDMLNPDSPHFAFFTVPDAFGFVTPDNQLIFNNEANGIAVDEGPEKGQNLLRGQAYLQKLYDDIAKR
;
A
#
# COMPACT_ATOMS: atom_id res chain seq x y z
N PRO A 1 17.11 -16.96 22.80
CA PRO A 1 17.84 -17.53 21.65
C PRO A 1 17.15 -17.26 20.32
N GLN A 2 15.80 -17.25 20.26
CA GLN A 2 15.06 -17.09 19.02
C GLN A 2 14.98 -15.64 18.53
N TRP A 3 15.08 -14.67 19.41
CA TRP A 3 15.02 -13.24 19.07
C TRP A 3 15.93 -12.84 17.92
N LYS A 4 17.15 -13.39 17.88
CA LYS A 4 18.15 -13.11 16.84
C LYS A 4 17.70 -13.45 15.41
N ASN A 5 16.75 -14.37 15.29
CA ASN A 5 16.22 -14.87 14.01
C ASN A 5 14.73 -14.49 13.82
N THR A 6 14.28 -13.48 14.53
CA THR A 6 12.88 -13.07 14.51
C THR A 6 12.73 -11.66 13.92
N VAL A 7 11.78 -11.50 13.02
CA VAL A 7 11.22 -10.20 12.61
C VAL A 7 9.77 -10.17 13.06
N ILE A 8 9.36 -9.10 13.72
CA ILE A 8 7.98 -8.83 14.09
C ILE A 8 7.54 -7.62 13.26
N VAL A 9 6.43 -7.75 12.56
CA VAL A 9 5.85 -6.68 11.76
C VAL A 9 4.59 -6.18 12.45
N PHE A 10 4.55 -4.89 12.73
CA PHE A 10 3.37 -4.21 13.26
C PHE A 10 2.81 -3.33 12.16
N VAL A 11 1.56 -3.58 11.80
CA VAL A 11 0.83 -2.80 10.81
C VAL A 11 -0.64 -2.77 11.20
N PRO A 12 -1.27 -1.60 11.33
CA PRO A 12 -2.71 -1.50 11.49
C PRO A 12 -3.41 -1.77 10.14
N ASP A 13 -4.69 -2.07 10.18
CA ASP A 13 -5.53 -2.18 8.98
C ASP A 13 -5.79 -0.79 8.35
N HIS A 14 -6.18 0.18 9.17
CA HIS A 14 -6.38 1.59 8.80
C HIS A 14 -6.39 2.45 10.07
N LEU A 15 -6.34 3.77 9.93
CA LEU A 15 -6.61 4.68 11.04
C LEU A 15 -8.10 4.65 11.38
N GLY A 16 -8.40 4.66 12.68
CA GLY A 16 -9.77 4.53 13.18
C GLY A 16 -10.47 5.86 13.42
N SER A 17 -11.38 5.82 14.41
CA SER A 17 -12.14 6.96 14.85
C SER A 17 -11.54 7.66 16.08
N TYR A 18 -10.34 7.30 16.48
CA TYR A 18 -9.65 7.86 17.62
C TYR A 18 -8.20 8.21 17.29
N PRO A 19 -7.64 9.35 17.73
CA PRO A 19 -8.32 10.37 18.55
C PRO A 19 -9.37 11.21 17.80
N GLU A 20 -9.35 11.21 16.47
CA GLU A 20 -10.29 11.94 15.62
C GLU A 20 -10.94 10.99 14.61
N HIS A 21 -12.18 11.29 14.25
CA HIS A 21 -12.86 10.52 13.22
C HIS A 21 -12.32 10.92 11.84
N ILE A 22 -11.79 9.92 11.11
CA ILE A 22 -11.33 10.09 9.72
C ILE A 22 -12.24 9.27 8.82
N GLY A 23 -12.86 9.93 7.85
CA GLY A 23 -13.83 9.33 6.93
C GLY A 23 -13.21 8.34 5.94
N ASN A 24 -14.05 7.49 5.35
CA ASN A 24 -13.59 6.48 4.37
C ASN A 24 -13.05 7.09 3.06
N LEU A 25 -13.40 8.31 2.73
CA LEU A 25 -12.94 9.01 1.54
C LEU A 25 -11.85 10.06 1.84
N GLU A 26 -11.07 9.84 2.89
CA GLU A 26 -9.95 10.68 3.28
C GLU A 26 -8.63 9.88 3.21
N ILE A 27 -7.64 10.40 2.51
CA ILE A 27 -6.31 9.75 2.35
C ILE A 27 -5.67 9.46 3.71
N ALA A 28 -5.79 10.37 4.66
CA ALA A 28 -5.21 10.24 5.99
C ALA A 28 -5.63 8.94 6.71
N ARG A 29 -6.84 8.41 6.42
CA ARG A 29 -7.31 7.15 6.99
C ARG A 29 -6.42 5.95 6.64
N TYR A 30 -5.79 5.98 5.47
CA TYR A 30 -4.98 4.89 4.91
C TYR A 30 -3.49 5.13 5.02
N GLN A 31 -3.07 6.27 5.55
CA GLN A 31 -1.68 6.57 5.84
C GLN A 31 -1.28 5.95 7.18
N ILE A 32 -1.02 4.65 7.16
CA ILE A 32 -0.71 3.84 8.33
C ILE A 32 0.80 3.63 8.50
N PRO A 33 1.28 3.50 9.75
CA PRO A 33 2.66 3.13 10.01
C PRO A 33 2.90 1.64 9.72
N LEU A 34 4.10 1.32 9.24
CA LEU A 34 4.63 -0.03 9.16
C LEU A 34 5.91 -0.07 10.00
N LEU A 35 5.94 -0.91 11.03
CA LEU A 35 7.11 -1.05 11.90
C LEU A 35 7.62 -2.49 11.84
N MET A 36 8.88 -2.66 11.53
CA MET A 36 9.58 -3.94 11.56
C MET A 36 10.62 -3.92 12.68
N VAL A 37 10.52 -4.86 13.62
CA VAL A 37 11.44 -4.98 14.75
C VAL A 37 11.87 -6.43 14.93
N GLY A 38 12.97 -6.65 15.64
CA GLY A 38 13.47 -7.98 15.96
C GLY A 38 14.97 -8.08 15.76
N GLY A 39 15.55 -9.13 16.28
CA GLY A 39 16.99 -9.33 16.22
C GLY A 39 17.53 -9.65 14.82
N ALA A 40 16.65 -9.97 13.86
CA ALA A 40 17.02 -10.16 12.46
C ALA A 40 17.01 -8.84 11.65
N VAL A 41 16.50 -7.75 12.20
CA VAL A 41 16.62 -6.41 11.61
C VAL A 41 18.06 -5.93 11.86
N ARG A 42 18.85 -5.85 10.80
CA ARG A 42 20.30 -5.57 10.90
C ARG A 42 20.59 -4.10 11.15
N GLU A 43 19.87 -3.22 10.45
CA GLU A 43 20.11 -1.79 10.49
C GLU A 43 18.81 -1.06 10.80
N PRO A 44 18.79 -0.24 11.86
CA PRO A 44 17.65 0.63 12.12
C PRO A 44 17.61 1.75 11.07
N GLY A 45 16.43 2.09 10.60
CA GLY A 45 16.26 3.14 9.62
C GLY A 45 14.79 3.51 9.43
N ARG A 46 14.58 4.61 8.71
CA ARG A 46 13.27 5.03 8.24
C ARG A 46 13.25 4.95 6.72
N VAL A 47 12.16 4.40 6.18
CA VAL A 47 11.93 4.28 4.75
C VAL A 47 10.70 5.10 4.40
N ASP A 48 10.88 6.16 3.63
CA ASP A 48 9.81 7.08 3.21
C ASP A 48 9.43 6.77 1.76
N VAL A 49 8.63 5.72 1.56
CA VAL A 49 8.11 5.30 0.25
C VAL A 49 6.61 5.05 0.34
N TYR A 50 5.92 5.21 -0.79
CA TYR A 50 4.53 4.80 -0.89
C TYR A 50 4.45 3.29 -1.16
N GLY A 51 3.65 2.61 -0.36
CA GLY A 51 3.39 1.18 -0.50
C GLY A 51 2.03 0.81 0.09
N SER A 52 1.60 -0.40 -0.15
CA SER A 52 0.36 -0.98 0.38
C SER A 52 0.67 -2.15 1.30
N GLN A 53 -0.28 -2.57 2.12
CA GLN A 53 -0.11 -3.75 2.99
C GLN A 53 0.25 -5.01 2.21
N GLN A 54 -0.26 -5.17 1.00
CA GLN A 54 0.10 -6.29 0.11
C GLN A 54 1.59 -6.33 -0.26
N ASP A 55 2.29 -5.21 -0.21
CA ASP A 55 3.71 -5.10 -0.54
C ASP A 55 4.61 -5.68 0.57
N ILE A 56 4.07 -5.93 1.75
CA ILE A 56 4.79 -6.55 2.87
C ILE A 56 5.31 -7.94 2.49
N ALA A 57 4.51 -8.73 1.73
CA ALA A 57 4.90 -10.09 1.35
C ALA A 57 6.16 -10.09 0.48
N ALA A 58 6.18 -9.37 -0.64
CA ALA A 58 7.35 -9.30 -1.52
C ALA A 58 8.55 -8.67 -0.81
N THR A 59 8.32 -7.64 0.01
CA THR A 59 9.39 -7.00 0.78
C THR A 59 10.06 -7.98 1.73
N LEU A 60 9.31 -8.74 2.51
CA LEU A 60 9.87 -9.73 3.43
C LEU A 60 10.59 -10.87 2.70
N LEU A 61 10.00 -11.40 1.64
CA LEU A 61 10.61 -12.48 0.85
C LEU A 61 11.92 -12.02 0.19
N ALA A 62 11.95 -10.80 -0.34
CA ALA A 62 13.17 -10.23 -0.92
C ALA A 62 14.30 -10.11 0.13
N GLN A 63 13.98 -9.64 1.36
CA GLN A 63 14.96 -9.57 2.45
C GLN A 63 15.48 -10.95 2.87
N LEU A 64 14.70 -12.01 2.67
CA LEU A 64 15.09 -13.40 2.91
C LEU A 64 15.76 -14.04 1.69
N SER A 65 15.96 -13.31 0.60
CA SER A 65 16.47 -13.82 -0.68
C SER A 65 15.63 -14.96 -1.26
N LEU A 66 14.32 -14.91 -1.01
CA LEU A 66 13.35 -15.87 -1.52
C LEU A 66 12.62 -15.32 -2.76
N PRO A 67 12.23 -16.19 -3.71
CA PRO A 67 11.45 -15.77 -4.86
C PRO A 67 10.08 -15.23 -4.42
N HIS A 68 9.63 -14.15 -5.05
CA HIS A 68 8.34 -13.51 -4.75
C HIS A 68 7.53 -13.14 -5.99
N GLY A 69 7.94 -13.61 -7.18
CA GLY A 69 7.25 -13.31 -8.44
C GLY A 69 5.82 -13.84 -8.56
N GLU A 70 5.43 -14.80 -7.70
CA GLU A 70 4.06 -15.30 -7.63
C GLU A 70 3.08 -14.28 -7.01
N PHE A 71 3.60 -13.31 -6.25
CA PHE A 71 2.81 -12.25 -5.63
C PHE A 71 2.64 -11.07 -6.60
N THR A 72 1.87 -11.26 -7.67
CA THR A 72 1.71 -10.34 -8.80
C THR A 72 1.43 -8.89 -8.41
N PHE A 73 0.72 -8.67 -7.29
CA PHE A 73 0.32 -7.34 -6.80
C PHE A 73 1.18 -6.84 -5.64
N SER A 74 2.23 -7.57 -5.27
CA SER A 74 3.14 -7.22 -4.19
C SER A 74 4.49 -6.79 -4.77
N LYS A 75 5.02 -5.68 -4.28
CA LYS A 75 6.33 -5.12 -4.70
C LYS A 75 7.25 -5.06 -3.49
N ASP A 76 8.55 -5.21 -3.73
CA ASP A 76 9.55 -4.94 -2.69
C ASP A 76 9.66 -3.42 -2.48
N MET A 77 9.18 -2.95 -1.33
CA MET A 77 9.23 -1.53 -0.95
C MET A 77 10.66 -1.03 -0.67
N LEU A 78 11.60 -1.93 -0.40
CA LEU A 78 12.99 -1.58 -0.11
C LEU A 78 13.86 -1.56 -1.38
N ASN A 79 13.36 -2.05 -2.49
CA ASN A 79 14.05 -1.96 -3.78
C ASN A 79 13.80 -0.58 -4.42
N PRO A 80 14.83 0.25 -4.61
CA PRO A 80 14.68 1.57 -5.22
C PRO A 80 14.17 1.53 -6.67
N ASP A 81 14.33 0.41 -7.36
CA ASP A 81 13.86 0.23 -8.75
C ASP A 81 12.39 -0.22 -8.81
N SER A 82 11.78 -0.55 -7.66
CA SER A 82 10.35 -0.88 -7.60
C SER A 82 9.49 0.38 -7.80
N PRO A 83 8.33 0.27 -8.47
CA PRO A 83 7.40 1.39 -8.53
C PRO A 83 6.79 1.65 -7.15
N HIS A 84 6.96 2.88 -6.64
CA HIS A 84 6.47 3.28 -5.32
C HIS A 84 5.12 3.97 -5.44
N PHE A 85 4.06 3.22 -5.21
CA PHE A 85 2.69 3.70 -5.10
C PHE A 85 1.93 2.91 -4.05
N ALA A 86 0.86 3.48 -3.51
CA ALA A 86 -0.11 2.79 -2.67
C ALA A 86 -1.43 2.62 -3.41
N PHE A 87 -2.06 1.46 -3.23
CA PHE A 87 -3.40 1.16 -3.70
C PHE A 87 -4.21 0.56 -2.55
N PHE A 88 -5.44 1.03 -2.38
CA PHE A 88 -6.37 0.48 -1.41
C PHE A 88 -7.79 0.51 -1.96
N THR A 89 -8.64 -0.35 -1.41
CA THR A 89 -10.07 -0.39 -1.70
C THR A 89 -10.87 -0.24 -0.43
N VAL A 90 -12.03 0.38 -0.54
CA VAL A 90 -13.05 0.46 0.49
C VAL A 90 -14.40 0.12 -0.16
N PRO A 91 -15.48 -0.06 0.61
CA PRO A 91 -16.79 -0.18 -0.01
C PRO A 91 -17.02 0.98 -0.99
N ASP A 92 -17.33 0.63 -2.23
CA ASP A 92 -17.68 1.55 -3.32
C ASP A 92 -16.61 2.58 -3.74
N ALA A 93 -15.34 2.40 -3.32
CA ALA A 93 -14.27 3.31 -3.73
C ALA A 93 -12.91 2.61 -3.80
N PHE A 94 -11.97 3.25 -4.52
CA PHE A 94 -10.55 2.90 -4.45
C PHE A 94 -9.68 4.15 -4.32
N GLY A 95 -8.50 3.98 -3.73
CA GLY A 95 -7.45 4.97 -3.71
C GLY A 95 -6.21 4.52 -4.47
N PHE A 96 -5.60 5.46 -5.19
CA PHE A 96 -4.29 5.29 -5.82
C PHE A 96 -3.42 6.49 -5.48
N VAL A 97 -2.28 6.24 -4.83
CA VAL A 97 -1.44 7.30 -4.24
C VAL A 97 -0.02 7.15 -4.74
N THR A 98 0.50 8.22 -5.28
CA THR A 98 1.92 8.41 -5.66
C THR A 98 2.47 9.67 -4.99
N PRO A 99 3.78 9.93 -5.04
CA PRO A 99 4.34 11.19 -4.57
C PRO A 99 3.70 12.44 -5.20
N ASP A 100 3.27 12.33 -6.46
CA ASP A 100 2.85 13.46 -7.28
C ASP A 100 1.32 13.61 -7.38
N ASN A 101 0.56 12.57 -7.03
CA ASN A 101 -0.90 12.61 -7.07
C ASN A 101 -1.53 11.65 -6.07
N GLN A 102 -2.44 12.15 -5.25
CA GLN A 102 -3.25 11.39 -4.30
C GLN A 102 -4.70 11.38 -4.79
N LEU A 103 -5.23 10.20 -5.11
CA LEU A 103 -6.56 10.06 -5.67
C LEU A 103 -7.41 9.10 -4.85
N ILE A 104 -8.67 9.48 -4.63
CA ILE A 104 -9.76 8.56 -4.26
C ILE A 104 -10.89 8.72 -5.28
N PHE A 105 -11.30 7.63 -5.89
CA PHE A 105 -12.44 7.56 -6.80
C PHE A 105 -13.57 6.76 -6.16
N ASN A 106 -14.77 7.35 -6.13
CA ASN A 106 -15.98 6.70 -5.65
C ASN A 106 -16.70 6.04 -6.83
N ASN A 107 -16.80 4.72 -6.80
CA ASN A 107 -17.41 3.93 -7.88
C ASN A 107 -18.95 4.08 -7.91
N GLU A 108 -19.60 4.20 -6.72
CA GLU A 108 -21.05 4.37 -6.62
C GLU A 108 -21.47 5.73 -7.17
N ALA A 109 -20.81 6.79 -6.74
CA ALA A 109 -21.06 8.15 -7.23
C ALA A 109 -20.50 8.39 -8.63
N ASN A 110 -19.69 7.45 -9.15
CA ASN A 110 -18.95 7.57 -10.41
C ASN A 110 -18.19 8.90 -10.52
N GLY A 111 -17.47 9.25 -9.46
CA GLY A 111 -16.82 10.55 -9.34
C GLY A 111 -15.55 10.55 -8.49
N ILE A 112 -14.72 11.55 -8.72
CA ILE A 112 -13.52 11.78 -7.95
C ILE A 112 -13.90 12.40 -6.60
N ALA A 113 -13.50 11.73 -5.50
CA ALA A 113 -13.69 12.23 -4.14
C ALA A 113 -12.47 13.05 -3.68
N VAL A 114 -11.27 12.61 -4.06
CA VAL A 114 -10.00 13.29 -3.76
C VAL A 114 -9.13 13.26 -5.00
N ASP A 115 -8.52 14.38 -5.35
CA ASP A 115 -7.50 14.49 -6.40
C ASP A 115 -6.55 15.65 -6.05
N GLU A 116 -5.45 15.31 -5.39
CA GLU A 116 -4.50 16.26 -4.82
C GLU A 116 -3.08 15.99 -5.32
N GLY A 117 -2.25 17.03 -5.28
CA GLY A 117 -0.85 16.98 -5.70
C GLY A 117 -0.57 17.76 -6.99
N PRO A 118 0.71 17.83 -7.40
CA PRO A 118 1.11 18.58 -8.59
C PRO A 118 0.60 17.95 -9.91
N GLU A 119 0.38 16.63 -9.95
CA GLU A 119 -0.01 15.90 -11.17
C GLU A 119 -1.45 15.36 -11.07
N LYS A 120 -2.42 16.24 -10.78
CA LYS A 120 -3.84 15.87 -10.71
C LYS A 120 -4.33 15.13 -11.95
N GLY A 121 -5.20 14.15 -11.73
CA GLY A 121 -5.82 13.33 -12.77
C GLY A 121 -4.99 12.15 -13.27
N GLN A 122 -3.71 12.11 -13.04
CA GLN A 122 -2.85 11.02 -13.56
C GLN A 122 -3.19 9.66 -12.94
N ASN A 123 -3.55 9.64 -11.67
CA ASN A 123 -3.79 8.39 -10.96
C ASN A 123 -5.17 7.78 -11.22
N LEU A 124 -6.10 8.49 -11.88
CA LEU A 124 -7.42 7.94 -12.19
C LEU A 124 -7.32 6.71 -13.10
N LEU A 125 -6.67 6.86 -14.24
CA LEU A 125 -6.51 5.74 -15.20
C LEU A 125 -5.64 4.62 -14.63
N ARG A 126 -4.59 4.96 -13.87
CA ARG A 126 -3.72 3.99 -13.20
C ARG A 126 -4.50 3.15 -12.18
N GLY A 127 -5.30 3.81 -11.34
CA GLY A 127 -6.11 3.14 -10.31
C GLY A 127 -7.21 2.28 -10.91
N GLN A 128 -7.90 2.76 -11.95
CA GLN A 128 -8.90 1.97 -12.68
C GLN A 128 -8.30 0.73 -13.35
N ALA A 129 -7.14 0.89 -14.01
CA ALA A 129 -6.43 -0.22 -14.64
C ALA A 129 -5.95 -1.26 -13.61
N TYR A 130 -5.46 -0.79 -12.45
CA TYR A 130 -5.03 -1.67 -11.37
C TYR A 130 -6.20 -2.45 -10.78
N LEU A 131 -7.32 -1.77 -10.50
CA LEU A 131 -8.55 -2.40 -10.00
C LEU A 131 -9.09 -3.44 -10.99
N GLN A 132 -9.14 -3.11 -12.28
CA GLN A 132 -9.57 -4.06 -13.33
C GLN A 132 -8.67 -5.29 -13.35
N LYS A 133 -7.35 -5.09 -13.30
CA LYS A 133 -6.39 -6.19 -13.29
C LYS A 133 -6.55 -7.09 -12.06
N LEU A 134 -6.86 -6.50 -10.91
CA LEU A 134 -7.13 -7.23 -9.67
C LEU A 134 -8.37 -8.11 -9.81
N TYR A 135 -9.48 -7.57 -10.35
CA TYR A 135 -10.69 -8.34 -10.60
C TYR A 135 -10.48 -9.45 -11.64
N ASP A 136 -9.73 -9.18 -12.71
CA ASP A 136 -9.39 -10.18 -13.73
C ASP A 136 -8.57 -11.35 -13.14
N ASP A 137 -7.69 -11.06 -12.17
CA ASP A 137 -6.90 -12.10 -11.48
C ASP A 137 -7.78 -12.94 -10.55
N ILE A 138 -8.64 -12.28 -9.76
CA ILE A 138 -9.58 -12.97 -8.87
C ILE A 138 -10.52 -13.89 -9.66
N ALA A 139 -11.02 -13.43 -10.81
CA ALA A 139 -11.93 -14.18 -11.64
C ALA A 139 -11.30 -15.44 -12.30
N LYS A 140 -9.97 -15.51 -12.34
CA LYS A 140 -9.22 -16.66 -12.92
C LYS A 140 -8.80 -17.71 -11.89
N ARG A 141 -8.93 -17.41 -10.61
CA ARG A 141 -8.59 -18.29 -9.48
C ARG A 141 -9.77 -19.13 -9.05
#